data_d4d19031212e1b0a57976f23e064f18a
#
_entry.id   d4d19031212e1b0a57976f23e064f18a
#
_cell.length_a   1.000
_cell.length_b   1.000
_cell.length_c   1.000
_cell.angle_alpha   90.00
_cell.angle_beta   90.00
_cell.angle_gamma   90.00
#
_symmetry.space_group_name_H-M   'P 1'
#
loop_
_entity.id
_entity.type
_entity.pdbx_description
1 polymer ?
#
loop_
_entity_poly.entity_id
_entity_poly.type
_entity_poly.pdbx_seq_one_letter_code
_entity_poly.pdbx_strand_id
1 'polypeptide(L)'
;MKIIRFNFNHPVNGNAIFTPVSCVGASCFRMKVQSSKGDLLEIPVTECNAGKWKLILDWEYDGRMFSHREDFEVTAGNSIS
;
A
#
# COMPACT_ATOMS: atom_id res chain seq x y z
N MET A 1 14.72 3.33 3.49
CA MET A 1 13.30 3.61 3.20
C MET A 1 12.65 2.37 2.61
N LYS A 2 11.46 2.04 3.06
CA LYS A 2 10.77 0.84 2.62
C LYS A 2 9.62 1.21 1.69
N ILE A 3 9.53 0.50 0.59
CA ILE A 3 8.56 0.77 -0.46
C ILE A 3 7.99 -0.55 -0.95
N ILE A 4 6.68 -0.61 -1.12
CA ILE A 4 6.02 -1.70 -1.82
C ILE A 4 5.76 -1.24 -3.24
N ARG A 5 6.12 -2.07 -4.21
CA ARG A 5 5.98 -1.73 -5.63
C ARG A 5 4.95 -2.61 -6.29
N PHE A 6 4.14 -1.99 -7.13
CA PHE A 6 3.16 -2.69 -7.94
C PHE A 6 3.33 -2.27 -9.39
N ASN A 7 3.25 -3.24 -10.28
CA ASN A 7 3.26 -2.97 -11.71
C ASN A 7 1.86 -3.19 -12.26
N PHE A 8 1.34 -2.17 -12.91
CA PHE A 8 0.03 -2.22 -13.54
C PHE A 8 0.21 -2.09 -15.05
N ASN A 9 -0.85 -2.29 -15.79
CA ASN A 9 -0.82 -2.07 -17.23
C ASN A 9 -1.48 -0.76 -17.62
N HIS A 10 -1.64 0.14 -16.65
CA HIS A 10 -2.24 1.46 -16.85
C HIS A 10 -1.84 2.36 -15.67
N PRO A 11 -1.93 3.68 -15.84
CA PRO A 11 -1.66 4.59 -14.72
C PRO A 11 -2.67 4.40 -13.59
N VAL A 12 -2.21 4.55 -12.37
CA VAL A 12 -3.03 4.37 -11.17
C VAL A 12 -3.03 5.67 -10.37
N ASN A 13 -4.21 6.11 -9.99
CA ASN A 13 -4.40 7.29 -9.16
C ASN A 13 -5.56 7.01 -8.23
N GLY A 14 -5.28 6.83 -6.95
CA GLY A 14 -6.31 6.45 -6.00
C GLY A 14 -5.86 6.58 -4.57
N ASN A 15 -6.31 5.64 -3.74
CA ASN A 15 -6.05 5.67 -2.31
C ASN A 15 -5.50 4.32 -1.84
N ALA A 16 -4.61 4.39 -0.86
CA ALA A 16 -4.12 3.22 -0.16
C ALA A 16 -4.59 3.28 1.28
N ILE A 17 -5.20 2.20 1.76
CA ILE A 17 -5.69 2.10 3.12
C ILE A 17 -4.90 1.03 3.83
N PHE A 18 -4.21 1.43 4.91
CA PHE A 18 -3.37 0.52 5.69
C PHE A 18 -4.09 0.18 6.98
N THR A 19 -4.34 -1.11 7.20
CA THR A 19 -5.02 -1.58 8.39
C THR A 19 -4.10 -2.55 9.13
N PRO A 20 -3.76 -2.26 10.41
CA PRO A 20 -2.94 -3.19 11.19
C PRO A 20 -3.77 -4.43 11.53
N VAL A 21 -3.15 -5.60 11.36
CA VAL A 21 -3.79 -6.87 11.66
C VAL A 21 -3.31 -7.39 13.01
N SER A 22 -2.01 -7.30 13.29
CA SER A 22 -1.45 -7.76 14.55
C SER A 22 -0.34 -6.83 15.02
N CYS A 23 -0.64 -5.53 15.08
CA CYS A 23 0.32 -4.53 15.54
C CYS A 23 -0.24 -3.86 16.79
N VAL A 24 0.47 -3.98 17.89
CA VAL A 24 0.01 -3.38 19.15
C VAL A 24 0.16 -1.86 19.05
N GLY A 25 -0.92 -1.15 19.36
CA GLY A 25 -0.91 0.30 19.39
C GLY A 25 -0.94 0.99 18.04
N ALA A 26 -1.07 0.24 16.95
CA ALA A 26 -1.14 0.82 15.63
C ALA A 26 -2.57 1.15 15.23
N SER A 27 -2.72 2.16 14.39
CA SER A 27 -4.02 2.59 13.87
C SER A 27 -4.03 2.49 12.37
N CYS A 28 -5.21 2.29 11.78
CA CYS A 28 -5.32 2.32 10.33
C CYS A 28 -5.14 3.76 9.83
N PHE A 29 -4.60 3.87 8.62
CA PHE A 29 -4.42 5.18 8.00
C PHE A 29 -4.58 5.06 6.50
N ARG A 30 -4.81 6.21 5.86
CA ARG A 30 -5.05 6.29 4.43
C ARG A 30 -4.10 7.31 3.81
N MET A 31 -3.65 7.03 2.60
CA MET A 31 -2.87 8.00 1.85
C MET A 31 -3.28 7.96 0.39
N LYS A 32 -3.09 9.07 -0.31
CA LYS A 32 -3.28 9.11 -1.74
C LYS A 32 -2.07 8.53 -2.42
N VAL A 33 -2.29 7.78 -3.47
CA VAL A 33 -1.23 7.14 -4.23
C VAL A 33 -1.40 7.47 -5.70
N GLN A 34 -0.27 7.56 -6.38
CA GLN A 34 -0.25 7.86 -7.81
C GLN A 34 0.93 7.13 -8.41
N SER A 35 0.71 6.47 -9.52
CA SER A 35 1.79 5.78 -10.20
C SER A 35 2.77 6.80 -10.76
N SER A 36 4.05 6.46 -10.68
CA SER A 36 5.10 7.24 -11.30
C SER A 36 5.55 6.52 -12.55
N LYS A 37 5.98 7.27 -13.55
CA LYS A 37 6.48 6.71 -14.81
C LYS A 37 5.47 5.75 -15.44
N GLY A 38 4.20 6.18 -15.51
CA GLY A 38 3.18 5.39 -16.17
C GLY A 38 2.52 4.37 -15.27
N ASP A 39 2.95 3.14 -15.33
CA ASP A 39 2.27 2.03 -14.69
C ASP A 39 2.96 1.48 -13.45
N LEU A 40 4.02 2.14 -12.96
CA LEU A 40 4.68 1.71 -11.74
C LEU A 40 4.15 2.49 -10.54
N LEU A 41 3.62 1.78 -9.56
CA LEU A 41 3.14 2.37 -8.32
C LEU A 41 4.07 2.00 -7.18
N GLU A 42 4.62 3.00 -6.50
CA GLU A 42 5.49 2.82 -5.36
C GLU A 42 4.84 3.43 -4.13
N ILE A 43 4.65 2.63 -3.09
CA ILE A 43 3.97 3.05 -1.87
C ILE A 43 4.96 2.96 -0.71
N PRO A 44 5.30 4.10 -0.07
CA PRO A 44 6.18 4.05 1.10
C PRO A 44 5.44 3.48 2.30
N VAL A 45 6.10 2.61 3.05
CA VAL A 45 5.52 2.00 4.23
C VAL A 45 6.35 2.29 5.47
N THR A 46 7.08 3.41 5.46
CA THR A 46 7.96 3.77 6.56
C THR A 46 7.19 4.08 7.83
N GLU A 47 5.91 4.43 7.74
CA GLU A 47 5.09 4.73 8.89
C GLU A 47 4.42 3.50 9.49
N CYS A 48 4.59 2.34 8.86
CA CYS A 48 4.02 1.10 9.38
C CYS A 48 4.91 0.55 10.49
N ASN A 49 4.31 0.30 11.64
CA ASN A 49 5.02 -0.34 12.76
C ASN A 49 5.28 -1.80 12.45
N ALA A 50 6.16 -2.43 13.21
CA ALA A 50 6.41 -3.86 13.06
C ALA A 50 5.14 -4.64 13.32
N GLY A 51 4.89 -5.67 12.53
CA GLY A 51 3.72 -6.51 12.63
C GLY A 51 3.07 -6.76 11.29
N LYS A 52 1.90 -7.37 11.33
CA LYS A 52 1.17 -7.72 10.11
C LYS A 52 0.21 -6.61 9.74
N TRP A 53 0.15 -6.31 8.45
CA TRP A 53 -0.66 -5.23 7.91
C TRP A 53 -1.44 -5.72 6.70
N LYS A 54 -2.57 -5.07 6.48
CA LYS A 54 -3.38 -5.27 5.29
C LYS A 54 -3.40 -3.95 4.52
N LEU A 55 -3.11 -4.02 3.23
CA LEU A 55 -3.14 -2.87 2.34
C LEU A 55 -4.26 -3.08 1.35
N ILE A 56 -5.11 -2.07 1.23
CA ILE A 56 -6.17 -2.06 0.22
C ILE A 56 -5.93 -0.86 -0.69
N LEU A 57 -5.81 -1.13 -1.98
CA LEU A 57 -5.68 -0.09 -3.00
C LEU A 57 -7.01 0.07 -3.70
N ASP A 58 -7.50 1.31 -3.74
CA ASP A 58 -8.70 1.67 -4.50
C ASP A 58 -8.32 2.71 -5.54
N TRP A 59 -8.68 2.47 -6.78
CA TRP A 59 -8.41 3.44 -7.84
C TRP A 59 -9.50 3.37 -8.89
N GLU A 60 -9.54 4.41 -9.73
CA GLU A 60 -10.46 4.49 -10.84
C GLU A 60 -9.66 4.57 -12.13
N TYR A 61 -10.09 3.82 -13.13
CA TYR A 61 -9.47 3.85 -14.44
C TYR A 61 -10.54 3.57 -15.50
N ASP A 62 -10.59 4.43 -16.50
CA ASP A 62 -11.52 4.28 -17.64
C ASP A 62 -12.96 4.16 -17.18
N GLY A 63 -13.37 4.97 -16.20
CA GLY A 63 -14.72 4.99 -15.68
C GLY A 63 -15.08 3.81 -14.80
N ARG A 64 -14.12 2.99 -14.42
CA ARG A 64 -14.33 1.81 -13.58
C ARG A 64 -13.57 1.92 -12.29
N MET A 65 -14.16 1.38 -11.23
CA MET A 65 -13.49 1.31 -9.93
C MET A 65 -12.83 -0.04 -9.78
N PHE A 66 -11.60 -0.01 -9.28
CA PHE A 66 -10.81 -1.21 -9.03
C PHE A 66 -10.35 -1.21 -7.58
N SER A 67 -10.13 -2.40 -7.05
CA SER A 67 -9.65 -2.59 -5.70
C SER A 67 -8.71 -3.78 -5.68
N HIS A 68 -7.62 -3.65 -4.93
CA HIS A 68 -6.63 -4.71 -4.77
C HIS A 68 -6.24 -4.80 -3.32
N ARG A 69 -6.16 -6.01 -2.79
CA ARG A 69 -5.77 -6.26 -1.41
C ARG A 69 -4.43 -6.97 -1.39
N GLU A 70 -3.55 -6.50 -0.49
CA GLU A 70 -2.24 -7.10 -0.30
C GLU A 70 -1.97 -7.21 1.20
N ASP A 71 -1.53 -8.37 1.65
CA ASP A 71 -1.11 -8.57 3.03
C ASP A 71 0.41 -8.57 3.09
N PHE A 72 0.96 -7.88 4.08
CA PHE A 72 2.40 -7.82 4.24
C PHE A 72 2.76 -7.75 5.71
N GLU A 73 4.02 -8.00 5.99
CA GLU A 73 4.54 -7.97 7.36
C GLU A 73 5.78 -7.08 7.41
N VAL A 74 5.82 -6.21 8.41
CA VAL A 74 7.01 -5.39 8.68
C VAL A 74 7.72 -5.99 9.86
N THR A 75 8.96 -6.38 9.68
CA THR A 75 9.75 -6.99 10.76
C THR A 75 10.49 -5.92 11.54
N ALA A 76 10.88 -6.26 12.77
CA ALA A 76 11.60 -5.32 13.62
C ALA A 76 12.96 -4.92 13.03
N GLY A 77 13.52 -5.74 12.15
CA GLY A 77 14.78 -5.41 11.48
C GLY A 77 14.61 -4.53 10.27
N ASN A 78 13.42 -3.95 10.06
CA ASN A 78 13.13 -3.07 8.95
C ASN A 78 13.12 -3.78 7.59
N SER A 79 12.70 -5.04 7.57
CA SER A 79 12.48 -5.78 6.35
C SER A 79 11.00 -5.91 6.07
N ILE A 80 10.65 -6.09 4.80
CA ILE A 80 9.28 -6.37 4.39
C ILE A 80 9.25 -7.75 3.78
N SER A 81 8.30 -8.57 4.21
CA SER A 81 8.15 -9.90 3.68
C SER A 81 6.78 -10.12 3.04
#